data_a4cfcd6f357ec8ee47896fb138050434
#
_entry.id   a4cfcd6f357ec8ee47896fb138050434
#
_cell.length_a   1.000
_cell.length_b   1.000
_cell.length_c   1.000
_cell.angle_alpha   90.00
_cell.angle_beta   90.00
_cell.angle_gamma   90.00
#
_symmetry.space_group_name_H-M   'P 1'
#
loop_
_entity.id
_entity.type
_entity.pdbx_description
1 polymer ?
#
loop_
_entity_poly.entity_id
_entity_poly.type
_entity_poly.pdbx_seq_one_letter_code
_entity_poly.pdbx_strand_id
1 'polypeptide(L)'
;MKFPALLAALFLLCVGTLLLSSCSEAEGEVITLYVYNWGEYISDGSEGTLDVNAEFEAYCREELGLNVKVNYSTFSSNESMYAKISSGSAAYDVIIPSDYMIQRMVAEDLLQPLDLSLIPNYQYVDEAFKGENVYYEDDTDNVYSVPYFYGMVGVIYNTSIVHEDEENVGSWGLMWDDDYTGDILQFNNSRDAFGTALYYLGDDDGDGDFGINELSAESLPHWVEALKLLKKQKSVVQGYVMDEIFNKMKSGSAAVAAYYAGDYLSMYEDNDQLSFFYPKEGTNSYVDAMCVPAQAKNAELAMHYINFMCREDIAVANAEYTYYASPLTSVRANADYQECMSEVHEDAMDILYGETAASVPTQAYMNLSPEGLSMLNELWEELKVESTIGDGIYIGCGVILVALAALGIWQMLKKRRWAKLYD
;
A
#
# COMPACT_ATOMS: atom_id res chain seq x y z
N MET A 1 -19.33 -73.87 37.39
CA MET A 1 -18.36 -72.83 37.84
C MET A 1 -17.72 -72.20 36.61
N LYS A 2 -18.39 -71.21 35.91
CA LYS A 2 -17.80 -70.43 34.78
C LYS A 2 -18.36 -69.02 34.69
N PHE A 3 -18.94 -68.48 35.79
CA PHE A 3 -19.57 -67.11 35.80
C PHE A 3 -18.70 -65.99 36.32
N PRO A 4 -17.57 -66.11 37.01
CA PRO A 4 -16.76 -64.97 37.48
C PRO A 4 -15.85 -64.35 36.38
N ALA A 5 -15.44 -65.16 35.37
CA ALA A 5 -14.49 -64.63 34.34
C ALA A 5 -15.16 -63.70 33.33
N LEU A 6 -16.47 -63.83 33.09
CA LEU A 6 -17.22 -63.01 32.16
C LEU A 6 -17.50 -61.61 32.76
N LEU A 7 -17.78 -61.53 34.07
CA LEU A 7 -17.98 -60.24 34.75
C LEU A 7 -16.69 -59.42 34.89
N ALA A 8 -15.54 -60.06 35.08
CA ALA A 8 -14.24 -59.38 35.13
C ALA A 8 -13.83 -58.86 33.77
N ALA A 9 -14.13 -59.56 32.67
CA ALA A 9 -13.89 -59.08 31.31
C ALA A 9 -14.80 -57.93 30.92
N LEU A 10 -16.07 -57.93 31.33
CA LEU A 10 -17.00 -56.80 31.10
C LEU A 10 -16.61 -55.56 31.91
N PHE A 11 -16.12 -55.70 33.13
CA PHE A 11 -15.67 -54.58 33.97
C PHE A 11 -14.36 -53.95 33.44
N LEU A 12 -13.42 -54.75 32.94
CA LEU A 12 -12.22 -54.24 32.25
C LEU A 12 -12.51 -53.57 30.92
N LEU A 13 -13.55 -54.02 30.17
CA LEU A 13 -13.98 -53.36 28.94
C LEU A 13 -14.66 -52.02 29.22
N CYS A 14 -15.49 -51.92 30.27
CA CYS A 14 -16.13 -50.67 30.69
C CYS A 14 -15.14 -49.65 31.26
N VAL A 15 -14.09 -50.07 31.95
CA VAL A 15 -13.04 -49.19 32.48
C VAL A 15 -12.11 -48.73 31.33
N GLY A 16 -11.86 -49.59 30.33
CA GLY A 16 -11.07 -49.23 29.14
C GLY A 16 -11.82 -48.22 28.22
N THR A 17 -13.14 -48.31 28.15
CA THR A 17 -13.93 -47.31 27.36
C THR A 17 -14.13 -45.99 28.11
N LEU A 18 -14.04 -45.96 29.45
CA LEU A 18 -14.08 -44.73 30.24
C LEU A 18 -12.75 -43.98 30.22
N LEU A 19 -11.62 -44.67 29.93
CA LEU A 19 -10.30 -44.02 29.80
C LEU A 19 -10.00 -43.53 28.37
N LEU A 20 -10.82 -43.88 27.39
CA LEU A 20 -10.72 -43.38 25.99
C LEU A 20 -11.69 -42.23 25.68
N SER A 21 -12.49 -41.80 26.66
CA SER A 21 -13.46 -40.69 26.48
C SER A 21 -13.02 -39.38 27.12
N SER A 22 -11.71 -39.18 27.30
CA SER A 22 -11.21 -37.96 27.95
C SER A 22 -10.02 -37.38 27.20
N CYS A 23 -10.20 -37.13 25.92
CA CYS A 23 -9.44 -36.17 25.15
C CYS A 23 -10.28 -35.73 23.92
N SER A 24 -11.49 -35.27 24.13
CA SER A 24 -11.98 -34.15 23.31
C SER A 24 -11.60 -32.94 24.16
N GLU A 25 -10.48 -32.33 23.87
CA GLU A 25 -10.31 -30.93 24.14
C GLU A 25 -11.57 -30.28 23.57
N ALA A 26 -12.38 -29.65 24.44
CA ALA A 26 -13.42 -28.77 23.99
C ALA A 26 -12.66 -27.68 23.24
N GLU A 27 -12.64 -27.74 21.90
CA GLU A 27 -12.20 -26.62 21.09
C GLU A 27 -13.00 -25.43 21.61
N GLY A 28 -12.31 -24.50 22.27
CA GLY A 28 -12.92 -23.27 22.74
C GLY A 28 -13.58 -22.54 21.55
N GLU A 29 -14.51 -21.65 21.84
CA GLU A 29 -15.11 -20.81 20.81
C GLU A 29 -14.03 -20.19 19.95
N VAL A 30 -14.15 -20.29 18.60
CA VAL A 30 -13.16 -19.74 17.67
C VAL A 30 -13.31 -18.22 17.67
N ILE A 31 -12.22 -17.53 18.02
CA ILE A 31 -12.11 -16.09 17.95
C ILE A 31 -11.55 -15.72 16.59
N THR A 32 -12.26 -14.94 15.79
CA THR A 32 -11.75 -14.45 14.51
C THR A 32 -11.12 -13.08 14.68
N LEU A 33 -9.82 -12.96 14.39
CA LEU A 33 -9.10 -11.71 14.31
C LEU A 33 -9.13 -11.20 12.87
N TYR A 34 -9.64 -9.99 12.65
CA TYR A 34 -9.74 -9.39 11.33
C TYR A 34 -8.57 -8.41 11.10
N VAL A 35 -7.69 -8.75 10.14
CA VAL A 35 -6.53 -7.96 9.76
C VAL A 35 -6.74 -7.38 8.37
N TYR A 36 -6.42 -6.09 8.18
CA TYR A 36 -6.56 -5.38 6.92
C TYR A 36 -5.25 -4.67 6.58
N ASN A 37 -4.56 -5.14 5.57
CA ASN A 37 -3.21 -4.72 5.21
C ASN A 37 -3.13 -4.40 3.71
N TRP A 38 -1.96 -4.00 3.23
CA TRP A 38 -1.64 -3.88 1.83
C TRP A 38 -1.54 -5.24 1.14
N GLY A 39 -1.62 -5.28 -0.19
CA GLY A 39 -1.24 -6.46 -0.98
C GLY A 39 0.28 -6.71 -0.90
N GLU A 40 0.71 -7.96 -1.08
CA GLU A 40 2.13 -8.37 -1.10
C GLU A 40 2.96 -7.86 0.12
N TYR A 41 2.36 -7.79 1.31
CA TYR A 41 2.94 -7.06 2.45
C TYR A 41 3.04 -7.90 3.74
N ILE A 42 3.04 -9.23 3.63
CA ILE A 42 3.22 -10.19 4.73
C ILE A 42 3.69 -11.53 4.15
N SER A 43 4.59 -12.22 4.83
CA SER A 43 4.96 -13.59 4.48
C SER A 43 3.76 -14.53 4.71
N ASP A 44 3.30 -15.19 3.66
CA ASP A 44 2.03 -15.92 3.60
C ASP A 44 2.17 -17.43 3.43
N GLY A 45 3.41 -17.93 3.48
CA GLY A 45 3.73 -19.36 3.29
C GLY A 45 3.84 -19.78 1.82
N SER A 46 3.73 -18.86 0.87
CA SER A 46 4.00 -19.15 -0.53
C SER A 46 5.48 -19.48 -0.74
N GLU A 47 5.78 -20.28 -1.76
CA GLU A 47 7.13 -20.66 -2.16
C GLU A 47 8.01 -21.28 -1.06
N GLY A 48 7.40 -21.74 0.04
CA GLY A 48 8.08 -22.34 1.18
C GLY A 48 8.51 -21.34 2.26
N THR A 49 8.05 -20.11 2.17
CA THR A 49 8.23 -19.07 3.20
C THR A 49 7.38 -19.33 4.44
N LEU A 50 7.56 -18.56 5.49
CA LEU A 50 6.78 -18.69 6.72
C LEU A 50 5.35 -18.14 6.51
N ASP A 51 4.32 -18.91 6.88
CA ASP A 51 2.95 -18.37 7.00
C ASP A 51 2.80 -17.68 8.37
N VAL A 52 3.03 -16.39 8.41
CA VAL A 52 3.02 -15.58 9.64
C VAL A 52 1.67 -15.60 10.34
N ASN A 53 0.57 -15.62 9.59
CA ASN A 53 -0.77 -15.72 10.19
C ASN A 53 -1.03 -17.09 10.81
N ALA A 54 -0.60 -18.17 10.17
CA ALA A 54 -0.70 -19.51 10.72
C ALA A 54 0.18 -19.68 11.98
N GLU A 55 1.36 -19.08 12.00
CA GLU A 55 2.23 -19.05 13.18
C GLU A 55 1.61 -18.27 14.34
N PHE A 56 0.93 -17.15 14.07
CA PHE A 56 0.18 -16.44 15.10
C PHE A 56 -0.98 -17.27 15.67
N GLU A 57 -1.72 -17.99 14.82
CA GLU A 57 -2.77 -18.92 15.27
C GLU A 57 -2.20 -20.04 16.17
N ALA A 58 -1.00 -20.54 15.83
CA ALA A 58 -0.29 -21.52 16.66
C ALA A 58 0.16 -20.90 17.99
N TYR A 59 0.77 -19.74 17.96
CA TYR A 59 1.16 -18.96 19.16
C TYR A 59 -0.05 -18.71 20.08
N CYS A 60 -1.20 -18.30 19.57
CA CYS A 60 -2.40 -18.10 20.36
C CYS A 60 -2.85 -19.38 21.07
N ARG A 61 -2.77 -20.52 20.40
CA ARG A 61 -3.15 -21.82 20.98
C ARG A 61 -2.18 -22.28 22.05
N GLU A 62 -0.88 -22.13 21.81
CA GLU A 62 0.18 -22.67 22.66
C GLU A 62 0.49 -21.79 23.88
N GLU A 63 0.55 -20.46 23.66
CA GLU A 63 0.98 -19.51 24.69
C GLU A 63 -0.20 -18.80 25.39
N LEU A 64 -1.30 -18.51 24.64
CA LEU A 64 -2.45 -17.80 25.20
C LEU A 64 -3.62 -18.73 25.56
N GLY A 65 -3.59 -20.01 25.12
CA GLY A 65 -4.69 -20.95 25.32
C GLY A 65 -5.97 -20.56 24.58
N LEU A 66 -5.85 -19.78 23.51
CA LEU A 66 -6.96 -19.26 22.68
C LEU A 66 -7.03 -20.01 21.35
N ASN A 67 -8.27 -20.32 20.92
CA ASN A 67 -8.51 -20.84 19.57
C ASN A 67 -8.80 -19.66 18.62
N VAL A 68 -7.77 -19.20 17.92
CA VAL A 68 -7.82 -18.02 17.05
C VAL A 68 -7.77 -18.43 15.59
N LYS A 69 -8.51 -17.70 14.74
CA LYS A 69 -8.40 -17.75 13.29
C LYS A 69 -8.18 -16.31 12.77
N VAL A 70 -7.12 -16.11 12.00
CA VAL A 70 -6.87 -14.83 11.34
C VAL A 70 -7.66 -14.76 10.03
N ASN A 71 -8.47 -13.71 9.89
CA ASN A 71 -9.13 -13.34 8.64
C ASN A 71 -8.37 -12.14 8.05
N TYR A 72 -7.45 -12.46 7.14
CA TYR A 72 -6.60 -11.46 6.50
C TYR A 72 -7.23 -11.00 5.18
N SER A 73 -7.24 -9.70 4.97
CA SER A 73 -7.72 -9.09 3.72
C SER A 73 -6.87 -7.89 3.36
N THR A 74 -6.89 -7.48 2.09
CA THR A 74 -6.03 -6.42 1.57
C THR A 74 -6.80 -5.23 1.05
N PHE A 75 -6.14 -4.06 1.02
CA PHE A 75 -6.62 -2.83 0.40
C PHE A 75 -5.58 -2.30 -0.58
N SER A 76 -6.04 -1.51 -1.54
CA SER A 76 -5.20 -0.98 -2.61
C SER A 76 -4.77 0.49 -2.39
N SER A 77 -5.36 1.19 -1.41
CA SER A 77 -4.99 2.56 -1.05
C SER A 77 -5.46 2.91 0.37
N ASN A 78 -4.76 3.84 1.03
CA ASN A 78 -5.15 4.41 2.31
C ASN A 78 -6.59 4.96 2.28
N GLU A 79 -6.98 5.63 1.19
CA GLU A 79 -8.31 6.23 1.03
C GLU A 79 -9.40 5.16 0.97
N SER A 80 -9.16 4.03 0.28
CA SER A 80 -10.11 2.92 0.21
C SER A 80 -10.28 2.22 1.56
N MET A 81 -9.20 2.03 2.29
CA MET A 81 -9.18 1.50 3.65
C MET A 81 -9.93 2.46 4.59
N TYR A 82 -9.56 3.75 4.60
CA TYR A 82 -10.20 4.78 5.41
C TYR A 82 -11.72 4.85 5.17
N ALA A 83 -12.17 4.86 3.91
CA ALA A 83 -13.60 4.91 3.58
C ALA A 83 -14.36 3.72 4.19
N LYS A 84 -13.76 2.54 4.24
CA LYS A 84 -14.36 1.34 4.82
C LYS A 84 -14.42 1.42 6.36
N ILE A 85 -13.37 1.90 7.01
CA ILE A 85 -13.31 2.05 8.48
C ILE A 85 -14.26 3.17 8.94
N SER A 86 -14.17 4.37 8.33
CA SER A 86 -14.94 5.55 8.73
C SER A 86 -16.45 5.37 8.52
N SER A 87 -16.86 4.60 7.50
CA SER A 87 -18.29 4.28 7.29
C SER A 87 -18.84 3.26 8.28
N GLY A 88 -18.00 2.56 9.07
CA GLY A 88 -18.40 1.47 9.93
C GLY A 88 -18.98 0.25 9.21
N SER A 89 -18.74 0.14 7.89
CA SER A 89 -19.26 -0.94 7.06
C SER A 89 -18.59 -2.30 7.31
N ALA A 90 -17.39 -2.28 7.92
CA ALA A 90 -16.66 -3.48 8.33
C ALA A 90 -15.92 -3.20 9.65
N ALA A 91 -15.87 -4.18 10.53
CA ALA A 91 -15.08 -4.12 11.75
C ALA A 91 -13.80 -4.91 11.52
N TYR A 92 -12.66 -4.22 11.59
CA TYR A 92 -11.32 -4.80 11.63
C TYR A 92 -10.73 -4.63 13.02
N ASP A 93 -9.83 -5.53 13.38
CA ASP A 93 -9.14 -5.51 14.68
C ASP A 93 -7.73 -4.91 14.54
N VAL A 94 -7.06 -5.16 13.40
CA VAL A 94 -5.76 -4.57 13.04
C VAL A 94 -5.85 -3.98 11.65
N ILE A 95 -5.29 -2.79 11.47
CA ILE A 95 -5.08 -2.14 10.16
C ILE A 95 -3.64 -1.63 10.07
N ILE A 96 -3.09 -1.53 8.86
CA ILE A 96 -1.70 -1.10 8.65
C ILE A 96 -1.67 0.05 7.62
N PRO A 97 -2.10 1.26 8.01
CA PRO A 97 -2.04 2.45 7.16
C PRO A 97 -0.68 3.13 7.17
N SER A 98 -0.47 4.05 6.22
CA SER A 98 0.66 4.96 6.22
C SER A 98 0.46 6.14 7.19
N ASP A 99 1.56 6.76 7.55
CA ASP A 99 1.72 7.85 8.51
C ASP A 99 0.67 8.97 8.42
N TYR A 100 0.49 9.60 7.23
CA TYR A 100 -0.49 10.68 7.05
C TYR A 100 -1.94 10.24 7.29
N MET A 101 -2.23 8.97 6.99
CA MET A 101 -3.55 8.41 7.23
C MET A 101 -3.75 8.09 8.71
N ILE A 102 -2.70 7.64 9.41
CA ILE A 102 -2.73 7.47 10.88
C ILE A 102 -3.03 8.82 11.54
N GLN A 103 -2.31 9.87 11.15
CA GLN A 103 -2.54 11.24 11.65
C GLN A 103 -4.01 11.66 11.47
N ARG A 104 -4.57 11.44 10.27
CA ARG A 104 -5.97 11.71 9.99
C ARG A 104 -6.91 10.90 10.90
N MET A 105 -6.67 9.60 11.02
CA MET A 105 -7.54 8.71 11.78
C MET A 105 -7.49 8.96 13.28
N VAL A 106 -6.34 9.41 13.82
CA VAL A 106 -6.22 9.88 15.21
C VAL A 106 -7.05 11.15 15.40
N ALA A 107 -6.92 12.14 14.51
CA ALA A 107 -7.65 13.39 14.57
C ALA A 107 -9.18 13.22 14.47
N GLU A 108 -9.65 12.13 13.88
CA GLU A 108 -11.07 11.79 13.70
C GLU A 108 -11.58 10.74 14.72
N ASP A 109 -10.81 10.42 15.78
CA ASP A 109 -11.16 9.42 16.81
C ASP A 109 -11.47 8.02 16.23
N LEU A 110 -10.83 7.64 15.11
CA LEU A 110 -11.04 6.35 14.46
C LEU A 110 -10.08 5.25 14.93
N LEU A 111 -9.04 5.60 15.70
CA LEU A 111 -8.09 4.68 16.32
C LEU A 111 -8.22 4.73 17.84
N GLN A 112 -7.81 3.66 18.51
CA GLN A 112 -7.69 3.63 19.96
C GLN A 112 -6.23 3.59 20.39
N PRO A 113 -5.89 4.18 21.56
CA PRO A 113 -4.55 4.09 22.13
C PRO A 113 -4.16 2.63 22.38
N LEU A 114 -2.89 2.32 22.20
CA LEU A 114 -2.32 1.00 22.43
C LEU A 114 -1.86 0.86 23.89
N ASP A 115 -2.13 -0.27 24.49
CA ASP A 115 -1.53 -0.66 25.77
C ASP A 115 -0.17 -1.31 25.52
N LEU A 116 0.90 -0.53 25.64
CA LEU A 116 2.26 -1.01 25.42
C LEU A 116 2.68 -2.12 26.42
N SER A 117 1.96 -2.33 27.51
CA SER A 117 2.22 -3.48 28.40
C SER A 117 1.89 -4.81 27.73
N LEU A 118 1.01 -4.81 26.72
CA LEU A 118 0.68 -5.97 25.87
C LEU A 118 1.59 -6.07 24.65
N ILE A 119 2.44 -5.05 24.41
CA ILE A 119 3.35 -4.96 23.26
C ILE A 119 4.81 -4.81 23.74
N PRO A 120 5.36 -5.72 24.55
CA PRO A 120 6.71 -5.57 25.09
C PRO A 120 7.79 -5.50 24.00
N ASN A 121 7.55 -6.05 22.81
CA ASN A 121 8.50 -6.00 21.70
C ASN A 121 8.59 -4.60 21.05
N TYR A 122 7.72 -3.66 21.40
CA TYR A 122 7.85 -2.25 21.01
C TYR A 122 9.21 -1.64 21.42
N GLN A 123 9.85 -2.18 22.44
CA GLN A 123 11.21 -1.78 22.86
C GLN A 123 12.26 -1.92 21.74
N TYR A 124 12.06 -2.82 20.76
CA TYR A 124 13.00 -3.07 19.67
C TYR A 124 12.79 -2.14 18.47
N VAL A 125 11.71 -1.36 18.43
CA VAL A 125 11.50 -0.31 17.43
C VAL A 125 12.61 0.73 17.62
N ASP A 126 13.24 1.18 16.53
CA ASP A 126 14.25 2.23 16.53
C ASP A 126 13.67 3.55 17.08
N GLU A 127 14.45 4.26 17.87
CA GLU A 127 14.04 5.56 18.47
C GLU A 127 13.70 6.61 17.42
N ALA A 128 14.23 6.48 16.19
CA ALA A 128 13.88 7.34 15.07
C ALA A 128 12.39 7.27 14.68
N PHE A 129 11.69 6.19 15.05
CA PHE A 129 10.28 5.96 14.77
C PHE A 129 9.39 6.03 16.01
N LYS A 130 9.86 6.68 17.09
CA LYS A 130 9.14 6.83 18.36
C LYS A 130 8.99 8.30 18.77
N GLY A 131 8.03 8.56 19.66
CA GLY A 131 7.83 9.88 20.26
C GLY A 131 7.48 10.95 19.23
N GLU A 132 8.20 12.06 19.24
CA GLU A 132 8.00 13.21 18.35
C GLU A 132 8.24 12.87 16.85
N ASN A 133 8.85 11.71 16.56
CA ASN A 133 9.06 11.25 15.19
C ASN A 133 7.88 10.44 14.65
N VAL A 134 6.81 10.27 15.43
CA VAL A 134 5.56 9.64 14.97
C VAL A 134 4.69 10.71 14.33
N TYR A 135 4.20 10.47 13.12
CA TYR A 135 3.54 11.46 12.26
C TYR A 135 2.07 11.75 12.67
N TYR A 136 1.76 11.79 13.96
CA TYR A 136 0.44 12.21 14.43
C TYR A 136 0.59 13.15 15.62
N GLU A 137 -0.27 14.16 15.67
CA GLU A 137 -0.35 15.07 16.79
C GLU A 137 -1.33 14.52 17.85
N ASP A 138 -0.81 14.23 19.03
CA ASP A 138 -1.62 14.01 20.23
C ASP A 138 -0.90 14.73 21.38
N ASP A 139 -1.59 15.66 22.03
CA ASP A 139 -1.09 16.36 23.25
C ASP A 139 -0.97 15.41 24.46
N THR A 140 -1.23 14.12 24.26
CA THR A 140 -1.17 13.08 25.30
C THR A 140 0.05 12.16 25.04
N ASP A 141 0.45 11.42 26.09
CA ASP A 141 1.50 10.39 25.97
C ASP A 141 0.96 9.08 25.31
N ASN A 142 -0.17 9.15 24.57
CA ASN A 142 -0.77 7.98 23.93
C ASN A 142 0.02 7.57 22.69
N VAL A 143 0.19 6.25 22.52
CA VAL A 143 0.73 5.63 21.31
C VAL A 143 -0.42 4.97 20.57
N TYR A 144 -0.61 5.31 19.29
CA TYR A 144 -1.70 4.78 18.45
C TYR A 144 -1.25 3.78 17.41
N SER A 145 0.06 3.69 17.17
CA SER A 145 0.63 2.84 16.13
C SER A 145 1.97 2.21 16.54
N VAL A 146 2.27 1.06 15.95
CA VAL A 146 3.60 0.44 16.03
C VAL A 146 4.13 0.32 14.60
N PRO A 147 5.24 0.97 14.26
CA PRO A 147 5.85 0.91 12.94
C PRO A 147 6.04 -0.53 12.46
N TYR A 148 5.70 -0.78 11.21
CA TYR A 148 5.78 -2.10 10.58
C TYR A 148 6.87 -2.15 9.52
N PHE A 149 6.75 -1.30 8.49
CA PHE A 149 7.75 -1.06 7.48
C PHE A 149 7.89 0.43 7.18
N TYR A 150 9.01 0.80 6.56
CA TYR A 150 9.23 2.15 6.08
C TYR A 150 10.03 2.13 4.79
N GLY A 151 10.08 3.26 4.10
CA GLY A 151 10.86 3.37 2.89
C GLY A 151 10.69 4.71 2.20
N MET A 152 11.14 4.74 0.96
CA MET A 152 11.07 5.91 0.09
C MET A 152 10.59 5.50 -1.30
N VAL A 153 10.03 6.46 -2.01
CA VAL A 153 9.65 6.31 -3.41
C VAL A 153 10.84 6.63 -4.30
N GLY A 154 11.03 5.86 -5.37
CA GLY A 154 12.03 6.14 -6.38
C GLY A 154 11.54 5.85 -7.79
N VAL A 155 12.46 5.82 -8.73
CA VAL A 155 12.18 5.46 -10.13
C VAL A 155 12.86 4.15 -10.45
N ILE A 156 12.07 3.19 -10.92
CA ILE A 156 12.49 1.89 -11.44
C ILE A 156 12.55 2.01 -12.96
N TYR A 157 13.63 1.54 -13.57
CA TYR A 157 13.75 1.53 -15.02
C TYR A 157 14.39 0.25 -15.54
N ASN A 158 14.08 -0.13 -16.77
CA ASN A 158 14.62 -1.32 -17.43
C ASN A 158 15.86 -0.95 -18.23
N THR A 159 17.05 -1.40 -17.81
CA THR A 159 18.35 -1.09 -18.41
C THR A 159 18.52 -1.63 -19.82
N SER A 160 17.70 -2.59 -20.25
CA SER A 160 17.67 -3.05 -21.64
C SER A 160 16.99 -2.06 -22.60
N ILE A 161 16.27 -1.05 -22.06
CA ILE A 161 15.52 -0.04 -22.81
C ILE A 161 16.06 1.36 -22.51
N VAL A 162 16.26 1.69 -21.23
CA VAL A 162 16.77 2.99 -20.74
C VAL A 162 18.23 2.81 -20.38
N HIS A 163 19.12 3.56 -21.01
CA HIS A 163 20.56 3.48 -20.70
C HIS A 163 20.90 4.34 -19.48
N GLU A 164 21.84 3.90 -18.65
CA GLU A 164 22.24 4.58 -17.42
C GLU A 164 22.84 5.98 -17.63
N ASP A 165 23.35 6.27 -18.82
CA ASP A 165 23.91 7.56 -19.21
C ASP A 165 22.90 8.53 -19.84
N GLU A 166 21.62 8.20 -19.88
CA GLU A 166 20.55 9.10 -20.32
C GLU A 166 20.42 10.32 -19.38
N GLU A 167 20.14 11.49 -19.97
CA GLU A 167 20.14 12.77 -19.27
C GLU A 167 19.16 12.80 -18.05
N ASN A 168 18.03 12.09 -18.19
CA ASN A 168 16.97 12.08 -17.16
C ASN A 168 17.11 10.96 -16.13
N VAL A 169 18.09 10.06 -16.24
CA VAL A 169 18.37 9.08 -15.18
C VAL A 169 18.91 9.80 -13.93
N GLY A 170 18.37 9.46 -12.77
CA GLY A 170 18.62 10.18 -11.51
C GLY A 170 17.71 11.39 -11.25
N SER A 171 16.70 11.61 -12.11
CA SER A 171 15.73 12.71 -11.99
C SER A 171 14.31 12.21 -12.19
N TRP A 172 13.31 12.85 -11.52
CA TRP A 172 11.90 12.67 -11.84
C TRP A 172 11.60 12.95 -13.32
N GLY A 173 12.45 13.72 -14.01
CA GLY A 173 12.31 14.02 -15.44
C GLY A 173 12.13 12.80 -16.33
N LEU A 174 12.68 11.62 -15.93
CA LEU A 174 12.51 10.37 -16.66
C LEU A 174 11.04 9.94 -16.77
N MET A 175 10.20 10.32 -15.81
CA MET A 175 8.74 10.04 -15.81
C MET A 175 7.98 10.88 -16.86
N TRP A 176 8.60 11.87 -17.48
CA TRP A 176 8.05 12.75 -18.52
C TRP A 176 8.79 12.67 -19.85
N ASP A 177 9.69 11.69 -20.01
CA ASP A 177 10.54 11.57 -21.18
C ASP A 177 9.72 11.03 -22.38
N ASP A 178 9.72 11.79 -23.47
CA ASP A 178 8.99 11.47 -24.69
C ASP A 178 9.57 10.24 -25.43
N ASP A 179 10.85 9.91 -25.22
CA ASP A 179 11.52 8.75 -25.83
C ASP A 179 10.92 7.42 -25.33
N TYR A 180 10.30 7.42 -24.16
CA TYR A 180 9.64 6.24 -23.55
C TYR A 180 8.12 6.32 -23.62
N THR A 181 7.57 7.01 -24.61
CA THR A 181 6.12 7.18 -24.80
C THR A 181 5.40 5.83 -24.91
N GLY A 182 4.45 5.58 -23.99
CA GLY A 182 3.66 4.36 -23.92
C GLY A 182 4.28 3.26 -23.05
N ASP A 183 5.44 3.52 -22.44
CA ASP A 183 6.19 2.56 -21.62
C ASP A 183 6.46 3.08 -20.19
N ILE A 184 5.83 4.19 -19.79
CA ILE A 184 5.95 4.78 -18.46
C ILE A 184 4.71 4.44 -17.62
N LEU A 185 4.90 4.05 -16.35
CA LEU A 185 3.83 3.76 -15.40
C LEU A 185 3.81 4.80 -14.29
N GLN A 186 2.61 5.29 -13.96
CA GLN A 186 2.39 6.27 -12.88
C GLN A 186 1.45 5.68 -11.82
N PHE A 187 1.53 6.16 -10.60
CA PHE A 187 0.64 5.80 -9.49
C PHE A 187 -0.84 6.08 -9.78
N ASN A 188 -1.70 5.12 -9.47
CA ASN A 188 -3.15 5.28 -9.51
C ASN A 188 -3.73 5.70 -8.15
N ASN A 189 -3.03 6.56 -7.45
CA ASN A 189 -3.54 7.28 -6.28
C ASN A 189 -3.14 8.75 -6.35
N SER A 190 -3.92 9.62 -5.71
CA SER A 190 -3.75 11.07 -5.86
C SER A 190 -2.52 11.59 -5.14
N ARG A 191 -2.21 11.08 -3.95
CA ARG A 191 -1.07 11.58 -3.15
C ARG A 191 0.25 11.32 -3.85
N ASP A 192 0.50 10.08 -4.27
CA ASP A 192 1.76 9.72 -4.91
C ASP A 192 1.88 10.31 -6.32
N ALA A 193 0.80 10.30 -7.11
CA ALA A 193 0.84 10.89 -8.45
C ALA A 193 1.13 12.40 -8.41
N PHE A 194 0.45 13.16 -7.53
CA PHE A 194 0.76 14.59 -7.35
C PHE A 194 2.12 14.79 -6.69
N GLY A 195 2.51 13.91 -5.76
CA GLY A 195 3.82 13.95 -5.11
C GLY A 195 4.96 13.92 -6.13
N THR A 196 4.95 12.97 -7.09
CA THR A 196 5.98 12.90 -8.14
C THR A 196 6.11 14.21 -8.91
N ALA A 197 4.98 14.88 -9.22
CA ALA A 197 4.97 16.13 -9.97
C ALA A 197 5.44 17.31 -9.11
N LEU A 198 5.07 17.37 -7.82
CA LEU A 198 5.49 18.41 -6.89
C LEU A 198 7.00 18.32 -6.61
N TYR A 199 7.52 17.13 -6.36
CA TYR A 199 8.97 16.92 -6.24
C TYR A 199 9.71 17.30 -7.52
N TYR A 200 9.16 17.00 -8.70
CA TYR A 200 9.77 17.39 -9.98
C TYR A 200 9.73 18.89 -10.22
N LEU A 201 8.72 19.61 -9.73
CA LEU A 201 8.73 21.09 -9.71
C LEU A 201 9.86 21.63 -8.84
N GLY A 202 10.24 20.89 -7.81
CA GLY A 202 11.33 21.23 -6.89
C GLY A 202 10.89 22.15 -5.76
N ASP A 203 11.86 22.46 -4.92
CA ASP A 203 11.78 23.40 -3.83
C ASP A 203 12.38 24.73 -4.32
N ASP A 204 11.50 25.68 -4.68
CA ASP A 204 11.88 26.94 -5.35
C ASP A 204 12.72 27.87 -4.45
N ASP A 205 12.60 27.81 -3.13
CA ASP A 205 13.29 28.68 -2.18
C ASP A 205 14.38 27.98 -1.35
N GLY A 206 14.48 26.65 -1.45
CA GLY A 206 15.54 25.84 -0.86
C GLY A 206 15.37 25.64 0.65
N ASP A 207 14.15 25.73 1.16
CA ASP A 207 13.86 25.52 2.58
C ASP A 207 13.56 24.05 2.95
N GLY A 208 13.46 23.17 1.96
CA GLY A 208 13.16 21.75 2.09
C GLY A 208 11.67 21.40 2.05
N ASP A 209 10.80 22.38 1.78
CA ASP A 209 9.37 22.16 1.62
C ASP A 209 8.98 22.11 0.12
N PHE A 210 8.55 20.94 -0.33
CA PHE A 210 8.08 20.70 -1.69
C PHE A 210 6.60 21.08 -1.89
N GLY A 211 5.95 21.68 -0.89
CA GLY A 211 4.55 22.08 -0.94
C GLY A 211 3.56 20.89 -0.94
N ILE A 212 4.02 19.69 -0.58
CA ILE A 212 3.23 18.45 -0.63
C ILE A 212 2.23 18.33 0.53
N ASN A 213 2.40 19.10 1.60
CA ASN A 213 1.64 18.99 2.84
C ASN A 213 0.65 20.13 3.08
N GLU A 214 0.62 21.12 2.19
CA GLU A 214 -0.34 22.20 2.24
C GLU A 214 -1.10 22.32 0.93
N LEU A 215 -2.42 22.17 0.99
CA LEU A 215 -3.32 22.48 -0.12
C LEU A 215 -4.45 23.37 0.40
N SER A 216 -4.32 24.65 0.10
CA SER A 216 -5.22 25.73 0.49
C SER A 216 -5.44 26.67 -0.72
N ALA A 217 -6.28 27.66 -0.58
CA ALA A 217 -6.47 28.66 -1.64
C ALA A 217 -5.17 29.42 -1.99
N GLU A 218 -4.23 29.51 -1.03
CA GLU A 218 -2.94 30.20 -1.21
C GLU A 218 -1.95 29.32 -1.97
N SER A 219 -1.82 28.04 -1.61
CA SER A 219 -0.92 27.07 -2.24
C SER A 219 -1.50 26.40 -3.50
N LEU A 220 -2.81 26.53 -3.77
CA LEU A 220 -3.48 25.95 -4.94
C LEU A 220 -2.76 26.23 -6.28
N PRO A 221 -2.20 27.44 -6.55
CA PRO A 221 -1.47 27.67 -7.79
C PRO A 221 -0.32 26.68 -8.03
N HIS A 222 0.43 26.28 -7.02
CA HIS A 222 1.51 25.30 -7.10
C HIS A 222 0.97 23.91 -7.49
N TRP A 223 -0.10 23.46 -6.85
CA TRP A 223 -0.78 22.20 -7.21
C TRP A 223 -1.40 22.20 -8.61
N VAL A 224 -1.82 23.37 -9.09
CA VAL A 224 -2.28 23.54 -10.49
C VAL A 224 -1.12 23.37 -11.48
N GLU A 225 0.09 23.83 -11.16
CA GLU A 225 1.27 23.54 -12.00
C GLU A 225 1.61 22.03 -11.99
N ALA A 226 1.53 21.37 -10.85
CA ALA A 226 1.67 19.91 -10.77
C ALA A 226 0.60 19.18 -11.60
N LEU A 227 -0.66 19.64 -11.56
CA LEU A 227 -1.73 19.12 -12.44
C LEU A 227 -1.39 19.28 -13.92
N LYS A 228 -0.84 20.42 -14.33
CA LYS A 228 -0.43 20.66 -15.74
C LYS A 228 0.67 19.70 -16.17
N LEU A 229 1.66 19.43 -15.28
CA LEU A 229 2.69 18.43 -15.53
C LEU A 229 2.10 17.02 -15.67
N LEU A 230 1.21 16.61 -14.78
CA LEU A 230 0.54 15.32 -14.87
C LEU A 230 -0.33 15.20 -16.13
N LYS A 231 -1.01 16.28 -16.54
CA LYS A 231 -1.75 16.32 -17.82
C LYS A 231 -0.81 16.16 -19.02
N LYS A 232 0.36 16.80 -19.00
CA LYS A 232 1.38 16.60 -20.02
C LYS A 232 1.89 15.14 -20.01
N GLN A 233 2.14 14.56 -18.82
CA GLN A 233 2.59 13.19 -18.66
C GLN A 233 1.63 12.16 -19.27
N LYS A 234 0.31 12.45 -19.32
CA LYS A 234 -0.67 11.54 -19.94
C LYS A 234 -0.38 11.19 -21.39
N SER A 235 0.36 12.02 -22.12
CA SER A 235 0.74 11.74 -23.50
C SER A 235 1.84 10.68 -23.60
N VAL A 236 2.59 10.43 -22.54
CA VAL A 236 3.74 9.51 -22.51
C VAL A 236 3.50 8.27 -21.64
N VAL A 237 2.60 8.31 -20.65
CA VAL A 237 2.34 7.15 -19.80
C VAL A 237 1.59 6.03 -20.54
N GLN A 238 1.96 4.79 -20.24
CA GLN A 238 1.21 3.60 -20.61
C GLN A 238 -0.09 3.51 -19.79
N GLY A 239 -0.03 3.87 -18.51
CA GLY A 239 -1.18 3.84 -17.61
C GLY A 239 -0.84 4.24 -16.18
N TYR A 240 -1.91 4.41 -15.42
CA TYR A 240 -1.89 4.59 -13.97
C TYR A 240 -2.14 3.23 -13.32
N VAL A 241 -1.24 2.78 -12.46
CA VAL A 241 -1.24 1.43 -11.87
C VAL A 241 -1.01 1.47 -10.36
N MET A 242 -1.34 0.39 -9.70
CA MET A 242 -0.86 0.01 -8.37
C MET A 242 -0.17 -1.36 -8.52
N ASP A 243 -0.68 -2.43 -7.94
CA ASP A 243 -0.05 -3.76 -7.95
C ASP A 243 0.17 -4.36 -9.37
N GLU A 244 -0.49 -3.81 -10.41
CA GLU A 244 -0.23 -4.22 -11.80
C GLU A 244 1.20 -3.92 -12.27
N ILE A 245 1.94 -3.04 -11.55
CA ILE A 245 3.34 -2.71 -11.85
C ILE A 245 4.23 -3.95 -11.82
N PHE A 246 4.03 -4.87 -10.87
CA PHE A 246 4.83 -6.08 -10.73
C PHE A 246 4.88 -6.87 -12.05
N ASN A 247 3.73 -7.19 -12.60
CA ASN A 247 3.66 -7.94 -13.86
C ASN A 247 4.26 -7.16 -15.05
N LYS A 248 4.07 -5.85 -15.08
CA LYS A 248 4.53 -5.00 -16.19
C LYS A 248 6.05 -4.82 -16.20
N MET A 249 6.65 -4.53 -15.05
CA MET A 249 8.09 -4.37 -14.93
C MET A 249 8.82 -5.71 -15.02
N LYS A 250 8.35 -6.75 -14.33
CA LYS A 250 8.92 -8.12 -14.41
C LYS A 250 8.94 -8.66 -15.85
N SER A 251 7.87 -8.43 -16.62
CA SER A 251 7.79 -8.88 -18.03
C SER A 251 8.50 -7.97 -19.03
N GLY A 252 8.99 -6.80 -18.61
CA GLY A 252 9.55 -5.79 -19.51
C GLY A 252 8.52 -5.13 -20.43
N SER A 253 7.22 -5.17 -20.09
CA SER A 253 6.17 -4.50 -20.87
C SER A 253 6.02 -3.03 -20.53
N ALA A 254 6.80 -2.52 -19.58
CA ALA A 254 7.02 -1.11 -19.30
C ALA A 254 8.52 -0.86 -19.08
N ALA A 255 8.97 0.36 -19.40
CA ALA A 255 10.36 0.76 -19.31
C ALA A 255 10.70 1.53 -18.04
N VAL A 256 9.75 2.35 -17.55
CA VAL A 256 9.95 3.28 -16.43
C VAL A 256 8.73 3.27 -15.53
N ALA A 257 8.95 3.32 -14.22
CA ALA A 257 7.87 3.41 -13.23
C ALA A 257 8.32 4.18 -11.99
N ALA A 258 7.46 5.00 -11.41
CA ALA A 258 7.63 5.49 -10.05
C ALA A 258 7.05 4.44 -9.08
N TYR A 259 7.85 3.96 -8.12
CA TYR A 259 7.36 3.03 -7.11
C TYR A 259 8.29 2.94 -5.88
N TYR A 260 7.96 2.05 -4.96
CA TYR A 260 8.64 1.91 -3.66
C TYR A 260 9.92 1.06 -3.77
N ALA A 261 10.93 1.38 -2.96
CA ALA A 261 12.24 0.72 -2.99
C ALA A 261 12.18 -0.80 -2.68
N GLY A 262 11.33 -1.21 -1.74
CA GLY A 262 11.14 -2.64 -1.42
C GLY A 262 10.57 -3.42 -2.60
N ASP A 263 9.56 -2.86 -3.27
CA ASP A 263 8.96 -3.48 -4.45
C ASP A 263 9.92 -3.55 -5.64
N TYR A 264 10.84 -2.59 -5.75
CA TYR A 264 11.92 -2.69 -6.73
C TYR A 264 12.75 -3.97 -6.50
N LEU A 265 13.18 -4.23 -5.27
CA LEU A 265 13.97 -5.42 -4.95
C LEU A 265 13.20 -6.72 -5.24
N SER A 266 11.91 -6.77 -4.90
CA SER A 266 11.04 -7.89 -5.26
C SER A 266 10.89 -8.09 -6.77
N MET A 267 10.85 -7.01 -7.54
CA MET A 267 10.78 -7.11 -9.00
C MET A 267 12.13 -7.46 -9.63
N TYR A 268 13.22 -7.00 -9.03
CA TYR A 268 14.59 -7.28 -9.48
C TYR A 268 14.94 -8.77 -9.40
N GLU A 269 14.45 -9.47 -8.38
CA GLU A 269 14.65 -10.93 -8.24
C GLU A 269 14.16 -11.70 -9.48
N ASP A 270 13.05 -11.27 -10.08
CA ASP A 270 12.47 -11.88 -11.28
C ASP A 270 13.02 -11.27 -12.60
N ASN A 271 13.56 -10.06 -12.54
CA ASN A 271 14.09 -9.37 -13.73
C ASN A 271 15.32 -8.52 -13.36
N ASP A 272 16.49 -9.08 -13.52
CA ASP A 272 17.81 -8.46 -13.26
C ASP A 272 18.17 -7.32 -14.21
N GLN A 273 17.34 -7.03 -15.22
CA GLN A 273 17.48 -5.86 -16.08
C GLN A 273 16.85 -4.60 -15.48
N LEU A 274 16.21 -4.70 -14.31
CA LEU A 274 15.69 -3.53 -13.62
C LEU A 274 16.82 -2.83 -12.86
N SER A 275 16.74 -1.50 -12.80
CA SER A 275 17.59 -0.65 -11.97
C SER A 275 16.72 0.39 -11.26
N PHE A 276 17.29 1.05 -10.27
CA PHE A 276 16.55 1.95 -9.37
C PHE A 276 17.40 3.16 -8.97
N PHE A 277 16.77 4.30 -8.83
CA PHE A 277 17.38 5.45 -8.20
C PHE A 277 16.37 6.28 -7.39
N TYR A 278 16.87 6.97 -6.39
CA TYR A 278 16.14 8.07 -5.74
C TYR A 278 16.37 9.36 -6.51
N PRO A 279 15.32 10.08 -6.94
CA PRO A 279 15.46 11.29 -7.73
C PRO A 279 16.16 12.41 -6.96
N LYS A 280 17.11 13.07 -7.61
CA LYS A 280 17.94 14.14 -7.03
C LYS A 280 17.17 15.35 -6.55
N GLU A 281 16.00 15.59 -7.08
CA GLU A 281 15.12 16.70 -6.68
C GLU A 281 14.53 16.48 -5.28
N GLY A 282 14.45 15.24 -4.83
CA GLY A 282 13.83 14.82 -3.58
C GLY A 282 12.71 13.83 -3.78
N THR A 283 12.25 13.20 -2.70
CA THR A 283 11.21 12.18 -2.77
C THR A 283 10.43 12.02 -1.46
N ASN A 284 9.32 11.29 -1.55
CA ASN A 284 8.53 10.92 -0.39
C ASN A 284 9.20 9.82 0.43
N SER A 285 9.27 10.03 1.76
CA SER A 285 9.49 8.98 2.74
C SER A 285 8.18 8.63 3.43
N TYR A 286 8.00 7.38 3.84
CA TYR A 286 6.79 6.92 4.51
C TYR A 286 7.11 5.91 5.61
N VAL A 287 6.18 5.80 6.55
CA VAL A 287 6.14 4.76 7.58
C VAL A 287 4.74 4.15 7.58
N ASP A 288 4.65 2.86 7.33
CA ASP A 288 3.42 2.11 7.54
C ASP A 288 3.43 1.51 8.93
N ALA A 289 2.32 1.62 9.66
CA ALA A 289 2.29 1.18 11.03
C ALA A 289 1.00 0.44 11.40
N MET A 290 1.14 -0.52 12.29
CA MET A 290 0.05 -1.35 12.81
C MET A 290 -0.77 -0.56 13.83
N CYS A 291 -2.07 -0.44 13.60
CA CYS A 291 -3.02 0.30 14.42
C CYS A 291 -4.22 -0.57 14.79
N VAL A 292 -4.88 -0.20 15.89
CA VAL A 292 -6.13 -0.83 16.34
C VAL A 292 -7.26 0.18 16.13
N PRO A 293 -8.25 -0.10 15.25
CA PRO A 293 -9.41 0.76 15.07
C PRO A 293 -10.22 0.94 16.35
N ALA A 294 -10.82 2.12 16.55
CA ALA A 294 -11.66 2.42 17.72
C ALA A 294 -12.83 1.44 17.89
N GLN A 295 -13.31 0.82 16.80
CA GLN A 295 -14.42 -0.13 16.79
C GLN A 295 -13.96 -1.60 16.79
N ALA A 296 -12.67 -1.88 17.00
CA ALA A 296 -12.13 -3.24 17.06
C ALA A 296 -12.85 -4.06 18.16
N LYS A 297 -13.24 -5.27 17.80
CA LYS A 297 -13.94 -6.17 18.74
C LYS A 297 -13.00 -6.95 19.62
N ASN A 298 -11.78 -7.21 19.12
CA ASN A 298 -10.76 -8.02 19.76
C ASN A 298 -9.48 -7.20 20.00
N ALA A 299 -9.62 -6.00 20.59
CA ALA A 299 -8.52 -5.05 20.76
C ALA A 299 -7.31 -5.63 21.53
N GLU A 300 -7.52 -6.40 22.59
CA GLU A 300 -6.45 -7.05 23.33
C GLU A 300 -5.72 -8.08 22.45
N LEU A 301 -6.47 -8.91 21.73
CA LEU A 301 -5.89 -9.89 20.78
C LEU A 301 -5.16 -9.19 19.63
N ALA A 302 -5.66 -8.06 19.17
CA ALA A 302 -4.99 -7.21 18.17
C ALA A 302 -3.63 -6.71 18.67
N MET A 303 -3.51 -6.31 19.92
CA MET A 303 -2.24 -5.90 20.53
C MET A 303 -1.28 -7.08 20.68
N HIS A 304 -1.78 -8.29 20.99
CA HIS A 304 -0.97 -9.50 20.95
C HIS A 304 -0.46 -9.83 19.53
N TYR A 305 -1.30 -9.61 18.51
CA TYR A 305 -0.87 -9.75 17.11
C TYR A 305 0.23 -8.75 16.75
N ILE A 306 0.06 -7.48 17.12
CA ILE A 306 1.07 -6.44 16.91
C ILE A 306 2.39 -6.79 17.62
N ASN A 307 2.31 -7.25 18.87
CA ASN A 307 3.49 -7.71 19.60
C ASN A 307 4.16 -8.92 18.92
N PHE A 308 3.37 -9.86 18.40
CA PHE A 308 3.87 -11.04 17.68
C PHE A 308 4.59 -10.61 16.39
N MET A 309 4.04 -9.67 15.63
CA MET A 309 4.67 -9.12 14.43
C MET A 309 6.01 -8.43 14.70
N CYS A 310 6.23 -7.94 15.93
CA CYS A 310 7.50 -7.35 16.37
C CYS A 310 8.50 -8.38 16.95
N ARG A 311 8.22 -9.67 16.93
CA ARG A 311 9.22 -10.70 17.24
C ARG A 311 10.28 -10.71 16.15
N GLU A 312 11.55 -10.87 16.53
CA GLU A 312 12.67 -10.83 15.59
C GLU A 312 12.51 -11.88 14.46
N ASP A 313 12.20 -13.13 14.82
CA ASP A 313 12.02 -14.24 13.87
C ASP A 313 10.88 -13.98 12.86
N ILE A 314 9.78 -13.40 13.33
CA ILE A 314 8.61 -13.05 12.50
C ILE A 314 8.89 -11.82 11.64
N ALA A 315 9.51 -10.80 12.22
CA ALA A 315 9.84 -9.58 11.50
C ALA A 315 10.92 -9.80 10.43
N VAL A 316 11.90 -10.66 10.69
CA VAL A 316 12.87 -11.10 9.69
C VAL A 316 12.17 -11.83 8.55
N ALA A 317 11.32 -12.84 8.85
CA ALA A 317 10.59 -13.55 7.81
C ALA A 317 9.71 -12.62 6.93
N ASN A 318 9.07 -11.63 7.53
CA ASN A 318 8.31 -10.64 6.80
C ASN A 318 9.21 -9.73 5.93
N ALA A 319 10.36 -9.27 6.47
CA ALA A 319 11.28 -8.39 5.76
C ALA A 319 11.98 -9.11 4.59
N GLU A 320 12.35 -10.39 4.77
CA GLU A 320 12.92 -11.24 3.71
C GLU A 320 11.92 -11.49 2.57
N TYR A 321 10.64 -11.68 2.92
CA TYR A 321 9.59 -11.94 1.93
C TYR A 321 9.17 -10.69 1.15
N THR A 322 9.05 -9.55 1.86
CA THR A 322 8.52 -8.31 1.27
C THR A 322 9.62 -7.40 0.71
N TYR A 323 10.88 -7.60 1.12
CA TYR A 323 12.03 -6.73 0.81
C TYR A 323 11.92 -5.29 1.34
N TYR A 324 11.01 -5.02 2.27
CA TYR A 324 10.86 -3.69 2.87
C TYR A 324 11.77 -3.49 4.09
N ALA A 325 12.19 -2.26 4.31
CA ALA A 325 12.98 -1.90 5.47
C ALA A 325 12.17 -2.01 6.76
N SER A 326 12.68 -2.78 7.71
CA SER A 326 12.07 -2.94 9.04
C SER A 326 12.54 -1.83 9.99
N PRO A 327 11.63 -1.22 10.76
CA PRO A 327 11.98 -0.27 11.82
C PRO A 327 12.54 -0.94 13.07
N LEU A 328 12.61 -2.27 13.11
CA LEU A 328 13.17 -3.02 14.24
C LEU A 328 14.69 -3.12 14.14
N THR A 329 15.40 -2.62 15.15
CA THR A 329 16.87 -2.63 15.18
C THR A 329 17.44 -4.05 15.14
N SER A 330 16.73 -5.05 15.68
CA SER A 330 17.10 -6.46 15.64
C SER A 330 17.12 -7.02 14.22
N VAL A 331 16.13 -6.69 13.38
CA VAL A 331 16.07 -7.14 11.97
C VAL A 331 17.25 -6.57 11.18
N ARG A 332 17.46 -5.24 11.26
CA ARG A 332 18.58 -4.60 10.57
C ARG A 332 19.95 -5.17 10.96
N ALA A 333 20.11 -5.60 12.23
CA ALA A 333 21.34 -6.18 12.76
C ALA A 333 21.47 -7.69 12.54
N ASN A 334 20.42 -8.36 12.05
CA ASN A 334 20.40 -9.79 11.83
C ASN A 334 21.29 -10.16 10.64
N ALA A 335 22.25 -11.07 10.85
CA ALA A 335 23.24 -11.42 9.82
C ALA A 335 22.65 -12.27 8.68
N ASP A 336 21.70 -13.14 9.00
CA ASP A 336 21.05 -14.01 8.01
C ASP A 336 20.16 -13.14 7.08
N TYR A 337 19.45 -12.15 7.64
CA TYR A 337 18.71 -11.17 6.86
C TYR A 337 19.61 -10.36 5.91
N GLN A 338 20.75 -9.85 6.42
CA GLN A 338 21.70 -9.10 5.59
C GLN A 338 22.28 -9.95 4.46
N GLU A 339 22.58 -11.24 4.73
CA GLU A 339 23.06 -12.19 3.72
C GLU A 339 21.96 -12.43 2.66
N CYS A 340 20.73 -12.73 3.07
CA CYS A 340 19.58 -12.92 2.19
C CYS A 340 19.36 -11.69 1.26
N MET A 341 19.33 -10.48 1.82
CA MET A 341 19.16 -9.27 1.05
C MET A 341 20.30 -9.02 0.05
N SER A 342 21.54 -9.36 0.42
CA SER A 342 22.71 -9.24 -0.46
C SER A 342 22.72 -10.27 -1.59
N GLU A 343 22.06 -11.42 -1.40
CA GLU A 343 21.86 -12.42 -2.46
C GLU A 343 20.85 -11.94 -3.50
N VAL A 344 19.84 -11.16 -3.09
CA VAL A 344 18.85 -10.55 -3.99
C VAL A 344 19.49 -9.43 -4.82
N HIS A 345 20.15 -8.48 -4.15
CA HIS A 345 20.84 -7.36 -4.80
C HIS A 345 22.03 -6.91 -3.96
N GLU A 346 23.20 -6.71 -4.60
CA GLU A 346 24.45 -6.35 -3.89
C GLU A 346 24.32 -5.04 -3.09
N ASP A 347 23.49 -4.08 -3.53
CA ASP A 347 23.25 -2.80 -2.90
C ASP A 347 21.93 -2.77 -2.09
N ALA A 348 21.24 -3.90 -1.87
CA ALA A 348 19.92 -3.93 -1.21
C ALA A 348 19.93 -3.21 0.14
N MET A 349 20.93 -3.48 0.98
CA MET A 349 21.05 -2.86 2.30
C MET A 349 21.35 -1.35 2.22
N ASP A 350 22.05 -0.89 1.19
CA ASP A 350 22.33 0.54 0.97
C ASP A 350 21.08 1.26 0.43
N ILE A 351 20.32 0.65 -0.47
CA ILE A 351 19.06 1.15 -0.99
C ILE A 351 18.05 1.34 0.17
N LEU A 352 17.93 0.34 1.05
CA LEU A 352 16.92 0.37 2.12
C LEU A 352 17.34 1.18 3.34
N TYR A 353 18.62 1.15 3.75
CA TYR A 353 19.09 1.67 5.04
C TYR A 353 20.32 2.57 4.97
N GLY A 354 20.96 2.67 3.81
CA GLY A 354 22.31 3.21 3.68
C GLY A 354 22.40 4.65 3.22
N GLU A 355 23.58 4.98 2.66
CA GLU A 355 23.91 6.34 2.21
C GLU A 355 23.10 6.72 0.95
N THR A 356 22.74 5.76 0.10
CA THR A 356 21.90 6.01 -1.08
C THR A 356 20.54 6.52 -0.67
N ALA A 357 19.89 5.91 0.33
CA ALA A 357 18.63 6.38 0.89
C ALA A 357 18.76 7.79 1.54
N ALA A 358 19.89 8.09 2.17
CA ALA A 358 20.15 9.38 2.82
C ALA A 358 20.64 10.48 1.85
N SER A 359 20.86 10.17 0.57
CA SER A 359 21.55 11.07 -0.37
C SER A 359 20.66 12.17 -0.97
N VAL A 360 19.34 12.02 -0.86
CA VAL A 360 18.37 12.94 -1.47
C VAL A 360 17.47 13.58 -0.41
N PRO A 361 16.97 14.80 -0.65
CA PRO A 361 15.98 15.42 0.24
C PRO A 361 14.72 14.55 0.33
N THR A 362 14.16 14.43 1.54
CA THR A 362 12.93 13.66 1.77
C THR A 362 11.94 14.45 2.58
N GLN A 363 10.67 14.32 2.24
CA GLN A 363 9.58 14.87 3.04
C GLN A 363 8.45 13.84 3.11
N ALA A 364 8.00 13.50 4.32
CA ALA A 364 6.87 12.62 4.51
C ALA A 364 5.55 13.33 4.23
N TYR A 365 4.53 12.59 3.78
CA TYR A 365 3.19 13.15 3.69
C TYR A 365 2.59 13.39 5.07
N MET A 366 1.90 14.52 5.21
CA MET A 366 1.09 14.85 6.36
C MET A 366 -0.40 14.84 5.99
N ASN A 367 -1.27 14.75 6.99
CA ASN A 367 -2.70 14.86 6.77
C ASN A 367 -3.04 16.26 6.25
N LEU A 368 -3.67 16.33 5.09
CA LEU A 368 -4.19 17.59 4.55
C LEU A 368 -5.44 18.02 5.32
N SER A 369 -5.67 19.32 5.40
CA SER A 369 -6.93 19.85 5.93
C SER A 369 -8.14 19.28 5.17
N PRO A 370 -9.35 19.24 5.76
CA PRO A 370 -10.56 18.80 5.04
C PRO A 370 -10.82 19.56 3.75
N GLU A 371 -10.48 20.87 3.70
CA GLU A 371 -10.55 21.70 2.51
C GLU A 371 -9.51 21.26 1.48
N GLY A 372 -8.26 21.02 1.89
CA GLY A 372 -7.20 20.53 1.02
C GLY A 372 -7.52 19.13 0.44
N LEU A 373 -8.08 18.24 1.23
CA LEU A 373 -8.52 16.93 0.73
C LEU A 373 -9.63 17.05 -0.34
N SER A 374 -10.57 18.00 -0.15
CA SER A 374 -11.59 18.27 -1.16
C SER A 374 -10.97 18.80 -2.46
N MET A 375 -10.04 19.76 -2.35
CA MET A 375 -9.32 20.31 -3.50
C MET A 375 -8.49 19.22 -4.22
N LEU A 376 -7.78 18.37 -3.49
CA LEU A 376 -7.02 17.26 -4.08
C LEU A 376 -7.92 16.32 -4.87
N ASN A 377 -9.07 15.97 -4.32
CA ASN A 377 -10.04 15.14 -5.03
C ASN A 377 -10.55 15.81 -6.32
N GLU A 378 -10.83 17.12 -6.30
CA GLU A 378 -11.24 17.86 -7.48
C GLU A 378 -10.14 17.87 -8.55
N LEU A 379 -8.88 18.13 -8.19
CA LEU A 379 -7.73 18.09 -9.09
C LEU A 379 -7.51 16.69 -9.67
N TRP A 380 -7.67 15.64 -8.83
CA TRP A 380 -7.54 14.24 -9.27
C TRP A 380 -8.63 13.84 -10.25
N GLU A 381 -9.88 14.21 -10.00
CA GLU A 381 -10.97 13.97 -10.95
C GLU A 381 -10.77 14.77 -12.25
N GLU A 382 -10.29 16.02 -12.19
CA GLU A 382 -9.94 16.80 -13.36
C GLU A 382 -8.84 16.13 -14.19
N LEU A 383 -7.81 15.58 -13.53
CA LEU A 383 -6.78 14.79 -14.20
C LEU A 383 -7.38 13.57 -14.92
N LYS A 384 -8.33 12.87 -14.30
CA LYS A 384 -8.94 11.65 -14.88
C LYS A 384 -9.86 11.94 -16.06
N VAL A 385 -10.69 12.97 -15.99
CA VAL A 385 -11.71 13.29 -17.00
C VAL A 385 -11.09 13.58 -18.38
N GLU A 386 -9.97 14.28 -18.46
CA GLU A 386 -9.34 14.62 -19.74
C GLU A 386 -8.79 13.39 -20.52
N SER A 387 -8.69 12.21 -19.88
CA SER A 387 -8.24 10.99 -20.55
C SER A 387 -9.32 10.23 -21.32
N THR A 388 -10.59 10.56 -21.11
CA THR A 388 -11.73 9.76 -21.60
C THR A 388 -12.41 10.27 -22.85
N ILE A 389 -12.16 11.52 -23.25
CA ILE A 389 -12.83 12.12 -24.42
C ILE A 389 -11.78 12.72 -25.33
N GLY A 390 -11.09 11.89 -26.09
CA GLY A 390 -10.23 12.38 -27.16
C GLY A 390 -11.05 13.21 -28.18
N ASP A 391 -10.43 14.27 -28.74
CA ASP A 391 -11.02 15.15 -29.76
C ASP A 391 -11.75 14.40 -30.87
N GLY A 392 -11.36 13.16 -31.14
CA GLY A 392 -12.02 12.26 -32.10
C GLY A 392 -13.48 11.94 -31.75
N ILE A 393 -13.87 11.89 -30.48
CA ILE A 393 -15.28 11.63 -30.08
C ILE A 393 -16.12 12.88 -30.29
N TYR A 394 -15.61 14.07 -29.97
CA TYR A 394 -16.32 15.34 -30.28
C TYR A 394 -16.49 15.52 -31.77
N ILE A 395 -15.47 15.23 -32.58
CA ILE A 395 -15.56 15.26 -34.07
C ILE A 395 -16.56 14.20 -34.54
N GLY A 396 -16.52 12.99 -34.00
CA GLY A 396 -17.47 11.92 -34.34
C GLY A 396 -18.93 12.29 -34.01
N CYS A 397 -19.19 12.82 -32.82
CA CYS A 397 -20.52 13.31 -32.43
C CYS A 397 -20.97 14.46 -33.28
N GLY A 398 -20.09 15.42 -33.63
CA GLY A 398 -20.38 16.52 -34.53
C GLY A 398 -20.79 16.04 -35.93
N VAL A 399 -20.06 15.08 -36.51
CA VAL A 399 -20.40 14.50 -37.82
C VAL A 399 -21.75 13.80 -37.80
N ILE A 400 -22.06 13.02 -36.73
CA ILE A 400 -23.36 12.35 -36.59
C ILE A 400 -24.49 13.35 -36.49
N LEU A 401 -24.35 14.43 -35.73
CA LEU A 401 -25.36 15.50 -35.61
C LEU A 401 -25.61 16.22 -36.95
N VAL A 402 -24.58 16.52 -37.72
CA VAL A 402 -24.68 17.10 -39.05
C VAL A 402 -25.39 16.14 -40.03
N ALA A 403 -25.06 14.83 -39.97
CA ALA A 403 -25.72 13.84 -40.84
C ALA A 403 -27.20 13.70 -40.49
N LEU A 404 -27.57 13.68 -39.20
CA LEU A 404 -28.97 13.63 -38.76
C LEU A 404 -29.76 14.90 -39.19
N ALA A 405 -29.15 16.10 -39.09
CA ALA A 405 -29.74 17.34 -39.55
C ALA A 405 -29.96 17.33 -41.07
N ALA A 406 -28.98 16.84 -41.85
CA ALA A 406 -29.09 16.71 -43.31
C ALA A 406 -30.20 15.71 -43.72
N LEU A 407 -30.32 14.61 -43.01
CA LEU A 407 -31.41 13.63 -43.20
C LEU A 407 -32.79 14.24 -42.90
N GLY A 408 -32.90 15.02 -41.82
CA GLY A 408 -34.14 15.74 -41.47
C GLY A 408 -34.54 16.75 -42.54
N ILE A 409 -33.58 17.54 -43.04
CA ILE A 409 -33.80 18.50 -44.13
C ILE A 409 -34.23 17.76 -45.42
N TRP A 410 -33.54 16.66 -45.76
CA TRP A 410 -33.88 15.85 -46.94
C TRP A 410 -35.30 15.28 -46.86
N GLN A 411 -35.71 14.78 -45.71
CA GLN A 411 -37.07 14.27 -45.48
C GLN A 411 -38.12 15.39 -45.60
N MET A 412 -37.85 16.58 -45.06
CA MET A 412 -38.73 17.75 -45.22
C MET A 412 -38.87 18.17 -46.69
N LEU A 413 -37.76 18.24 -47.43
CA LEU A 413 -37.78 18.57 -48.87
C LEU A 413 -38.52 17.50 -49.69
N LYS A 414 -38.34 16.26 -49.34
CA LYS A 414 -39.06 15.14 -49.95
C LYS A 414 -40.58 15.24 -49.70
N LYS A 415 -41.00 15.51 -48.45
CA LYS A 415 -42.41 15.75 -48.12
C LYS A 415 -43.00 16.93 -48.91
N ARG A 416 -42.27 18.05 -49.02
CA ARG A 416 -42.70 19.23 -49.80
C ARG A 416 -42.80 18.94 -51.32
N ARG A 417 -41.93 18.10 -51.87
CA ARG A 417 -42.03 17.67 -53.29
C ARG A 417 -43.25 16.79 -53.55
N TRP A 418 -43.55 15.88 -52.62
CA TRP A 418 -44.74 15.03 -52.73
C TRP A 418 -46.05 15.81 -52.59
N ALA A 419 -46.14 16.78 -51.68
CA ALA A 419 -47.29 17.62 -51.54
C ALA A 419 -47.56 18.46 -52.81
N LYS A 420 -46.53 18.89 -53.56
CA LYS A 420 -46.67 19.63 -54.84
C LYS A 420 -47.02 18.74 -56.04
N LEU A 421 -47.03 17.41 -55.92
CA LEU A 421 -47.41 16.46 -56.96
C LEU A 421 -48.86 16.00 -56.85
N TYR A 422 -49.54 16.29 -55.73
CA TYR A 422 -50.91 15.95 -55.44
C TYR A 422 -51.87 17.15 -55.28
N ASP A 423 -51.36 18.40 -55.43
CA ASP A 423 -52.14 19.61 -55.72
C ASP A 423 -52.13 19.86 -57.25
#